data_5436b35b0dd3582ae821fd2b1865a686
#
_entry.id   5436b35b0dd3582ae821fd2b1865a686
#
_cell.length_a   1.000
_cell.length_b   1.000
_cell.length_c   1.000
_cell.angle_alpha   90.00
_cell.angle_beta   90.00
_cell.angle_gamma   90.00
#
_symmetry.space_group_name_H-M   'P 1'
#
loop_
_entity.id
_entity.type
_entity.pdbx_description
1 polymer ?
#
loop_
_entity_poly.entity_id
_entity_poly.type
_entity_poly.pdbx_seq_one_letter_code
_entity_poly.pdbx_strand_id
1 'polypeptide(L)'
;AAPATKGLSRRLIKSLNALGAYAHRCGGFELRELHDEVTEKAFSRLSEGFYSHVALTSPNGAEIFLKRLRESRIDIRKLSGVKIAVIGKGTGAKLEKAGLYADIMPEKFNSVALGNMLSGTLTCEDRLLIVRSSEGSAELVKPLAEKGLNLDDVHIYEPVYSTGEKIDDDYAVFASAGGVRNFFRGGGSLSENTKCISIGEVTAAELKKHGINGPLLPTESTAEGIIQKILSDK
;
A
#
# COMPACT_ATOMS: atom_id res chain seq x y z
N ALA A 1 13.81 5.20 -16.33
CA ALA A 1 12.47 5.17 -15.75
C ALA A 1 12.50 4.60 -14.34
N ALA A 2 11.69 5.08 -13.43
CA ALA A 2 11.75 4.69 -12.01
C ALA A 2 10.37 4.52 -11.37
N PRO A 3 9.82 3.31 -11.32
CA PRO A 3 8.70 3.01 -10.44
C PRO A 3 9.21 2.90 -8.99
N ALA A 4 9.18 4.02 -8.26
CA ALA A 4 9.70 4.12 -6.90
C ALA A 4 8.75 4.92 -6.01
N THR A 5 8.94 4.85 -4.68
CA THR A 5 8.22 5.75 -3.76
C THR A 5 8.46 7.21 -4.18
N LYS A 6 7.44 8.06 -4.01
CA LYS A 6 7.48 9.47 -4.50
C LYS A 6 8.76 10.22 -4.08
N GLY A 7 9.32 9.93 -2.90
CA GLY A 7 10.53 10.58 -2.39
C GLY A 7 11.80 10.16 -3.13
N LEU A 8 12.02 8.85 -3.28
CA LEU A 8 13.23 8.30 -3.93
C LEU A 8 13.24 8.62 -5.43
N SER A 9 12.12 8.44 -6.13
CA SER A 9 12.01 8.78 -7.56
C SER A 9 12.35 10.24 -7.83
N ARG A 10 11.81 11.17 -7.03
CA ARG A 10 12.09 12.61 -7.19
C ARG A 10 13.58 12.91 -7.02
N ARG A 11 14.22 12.29 -6.03
CA ARG A 11 15.66 12.46 -5.78
C ARG A 11 16.50 11.92 -6.93
N LEU A 12 16.23 10.69 -7.38
CA LEU A 12 16.91 10.06 -8.53
C LEU A 12 16.78 10.92 -9.80
N ILE A 13 15.56 11.31 -10.16
CA ILE A 13 15.30 12.12 -11.36
C ILE A 13 16.08 13.43 -11.30
N LYS A 14 16.01 14.14 -10.16
CA LYS A 14 16.73 15.42 -10.00
C LYS A 14 18.23 15.23 -10.16
N SER A 15 18.82 14.24 -9.51
CA SER A 15 20.26 14.01 -9.54
C SER A 15 20.76 13.52 -10.89
N LEU A 16 20.04 12.60 -11.53
CA LEU A 16 20.42 12.09 -12.87
C LEU A 16 20.30 13.18 -13.94
N ASN A 17 19.25 14.00 -13.90
CA ASN A 17 19.10 15.13 -14.82
C ASN A 17 20.22 16.18 -14.62
N ALA A 18 20.66 16.41 -13.38
CA ALA A 18 21.78 17.30 -13.10
C ALA A 18 23.13 16.75 -13.65
N LEU A 19 23.24 15.44 -13.86
CA LEU A 19 24.38 14.77 -14.48
C LEU A 19 24.26 14.65 -16.01
N GLY A 20 23.26 15.30 -16.61
CA GLY A 20 23.04 15.31 -18.06
C GLY A 20 22.28 14.09 -18.61
N ALA A 21 21.75 13.22 -17.76
CA ALA A 21 20.90 12.13 -18.18
C ALA A 21 19.45 12.62 -18.33
N TYR A 22 18.67 11.97 -19.20
CA TYR A 22 17.22 12.14 -19.22
C TYR A 22 16.58 11.11 -18.29
N ALA A 23 16.06 11.54 -17.16
CA ALA A 23 15.41 10.67 -16.20
C ALA A 23 13.97 11.09 -15.97
N HIS A 24 13.05 10.14 -16.04
CA HIS A 24 11.62 10.36 -15.83
C HIS A 24 11.01 9.24 -14.97
N ARG A 25 9.82 9.48 -14.51
CA ARG A 25 9.05 8.47 -13.80
C ARG A 25 8.18 7.71 -14.80
N CYS A 26 8.20 6.40 -14.71
CA CYS A 26 7.32 5.54 -15.47
C CYS A 26 6.62 4.55 -14.55
N GLY A 27 5.54 4.00 -15.04
CA GLY A 27 4.73 3.05 -14.30
C GLY A 27 4.21 3.63 -12.99
N GLY A 28 3.54 2.82 -12.26
CA GLY A 28 3.01 3.15 -10.96
C GLY A 28 1.54 2.79 -10.85
N PHE A 29 0.96 3.20 -9.76
CA PHE A 29 -0.47 3.13 -9.56
C PHE A 29 -0.94 4.42 -8.89
N GLU A 30 -2.16 4.78 -9.18
CA GLU A 30 -2.89 5.80 -8.45
C GLU A 30 -3.90 5.12 -7.56
N LEU A 31 -4.24 5.75 -6.45
CA LEU A 31 -5.33 5.27 -5.61
C LEU A 31 -6.59 6.00 -6.02
N ARG A 32 -7.54 5.27 -6.55
CA ARG A 32 -8.88 5.77 -6.81
C ARG A 32 -9.75 5.49 -5.60
N GLU A 33 -10.30 6.53 -5.00
CA GLU A 33 -11.26 6.39 -3.91
C GLU A 33 -12.59 5.85 -4.46
N LEU A 34 -13.18 4.92 -3.71
CA LEU A 34 -14.46 4.31 -4.04
C LEU A 34 -15.55 4.96 -3.20
N HIS A 35 -16.62 5.38 -3.87
CA HIS A 35 -17.81 5.99 -3.28
C HIS A 35 -19.02 5.21 -3.76
N ASP A 36 -19.42 4.21 -2.98
CA ASP A 36 -20.60 3.39 -3.24
C ASP A 36 -21.57 3.41 -2.05
N GLU A 37 -22.79 2.96 -2.27
CA GLU A 37 -23.83 2.96 -1.24
C GLU A 37 -23.45 2.12 0.00
N VAL A 38 -22.69 1.04 -0.19
CA VAL A 38 -22.27 0.17 0.92
C VAL A 38 -21.32 0.92 1.83
N THR A 39 -20.35 1.62 1.23
CA THR A 39 -19.38 2.44 1.97
C THR A 39 -20.05 3.63 2.65
N GLU A 40 -20.92 4.35 1.96
CA GLU A 40 -21.64 5.49 2.54
C GLU A 40 -22.52 5.04 3.73
N LYS A 41 -23.21 3.92 3.61
CA LYS A 41 -24.00 3.32 4.70
C LYS A 41 -23.12 2.93 5.89
N ALA A 42 -21.93 2.39 5.64
CA ALA A 42 -20.99 2.03 6.71
C ALA A 42 -20.51 3.28 7.48
N PHE A 43 -20.20 4.37 6.79
CA PHE A 43 -19.81 5.63 7.44
C PHE A 43 -20.98 6.29 8.19
N SER A 44 -22.22 6.21 7.68
CA SER A 44 -23.40 6.64 8.42
C SER A 44 -23.55 5.86 9.73
N ARG A 45 -23.50 4.53 9.66
CA ARG A 45 -23.56 3.65 10.85
C ARG A 45 -22.43 3.94 11.84
N LEU A 46 -21.23 4.26 11.34
CA LEU A 46 -20.10 4.66 12.19
C LEU A 46 -20.43 5.94 12.96
N SER A 47 -21.05 6.93 12.31
CA SER A 47 -21.45 8.18 12.95
C SER A 47 -22.55 8.00 14.00
N GLU A 48 -23.36 6.95 13.88
CA GLU A 48 -24.45 6.56 14.77
C GLU A 48 -23.95 5.71 15.95
N GLY A 49 -22.67 5.34 15.99
CA GLY A 49 -22.09 4.50 17.05
C GLY A 49 -22.45 3.01 16.90
N PHE A 50 -22.72 2.55 15.68
CA PHE A 50 -23.11 1.17 15.42
C PHE A 50 -21.97 0.17 15.63
N TYR A 51 -20.72 0.56 15.36
CA TYR A 51 -19.57 -0.32 15.44
C TYR A 51 -18.84 -0.22 16.77
N SER A 52 -18.47 -1.36 17.33
CA SER A 52 -17.58 -1.47 18.49
C SER A 52 -16.10 -1.47 18.08
N HIS A 53 -15.80 -1.86 16.84
CA HIS A 53 -14.45 -1.99 16.32
C HIS A 53 -14.30 -1.49 14.87
N VAL A 54 -13.16 -0.89 14.56
CA VAL A 54 -12.75 -0.53 13.19
C VAL A 54 -11.37 -1.14 12.90
N ALA A 55 -11.23 -1.86 11.80
CA ALA A 55 -9.96 -2.43 11.35
C ALA A 55 -9.44 -1.73 10.08
N LEU A 56 -8.20 -1.25 10.13
CA LEU A 56 -7.52 -0.57 9.04
C LEU A 56 -6.31 -1.39 8.61
N THR A 57 -6.28 -1.79 7.33
CA THR A 57 -5.32 -2.78 6.82
C THR A 57 -4.16 -2.18 6.03
N SER A 58 -4.08 -0.85 5.92
CA SER A 58 -2.98 -0.18 5.22
C SER A 58 -2.82 1.27 5.65
N PRO A 59 -1.62 1.85 5.49
CA PRO A 59 -1.41 3.29 5.72
C PRO A 59 -2.27 4.17 4.81
N ASN A 60 -2.44 3.78 3.54
CA ASN A 60 -3.29 4.51 2.60
C ASN A 60 -4.76 4.45 3.02
N GLY A 61 -5.23 3.26 3.44
CA GLY A 61 -6.58 3.10 3.97
C GLY A 61 -6.85 3.97 5.19
N ALA A 62 -5.88 4.09 6.10
CA ALA A 62 -6.00 4.97 7.26
C ALA A 62 -6.08 6.46 6.86
N GLU A 63 -5.27 6.90 5.89
CA GLU A 63 -5.33 8.29 5.38
C GLU A 63 -6.68 8.60 4.72
N ILE A 64 -7.16 7.69 3.86
CA ILE A 64 -8.45 7.85 3.16
C ILE A 64 -9.61 7.79 4.17
N PHE A 65 -9.57 6.89 5.15
CA PHE A 65 -10.54 6.81 6.22
C PHE A 65 -10.66 8.13 6.99
N LEU A 66 -9.53 8.68 7.45
CA LEU A 66 -9.49 9.97 8.14
C LEU A 66 -9.96 11.14 7.25
N LYS A 67 -9.64 11.10 5.96
CA LYS A 67 -10.12 12.08 4.97
C LYS A 67 -11.64 12.00 4.87
N ARG A 68 -12.20 10.80 4.73
CA ARG A 68 -13.65 10.60 4.62
C ARG A 68 -14.42 11.02 5.87
N LEU A 69 -13.90 10.77 7.07
CA LEU A 69 -14.51 11.29 8.29
C LEU A 69 -14.70 12.81 8.20
N ARG A 70 -13.67 13.53 7.74
CA ARG A 70 -13.73 14.99 7.57
C ARG A 70 -14.72 15.43 6.50
N GLU A 71 -14.71 14.79 5.33
CA GLU A 71 -15.59 15.12 4.20
C GLU A 71 -17.05 14.86 4.53
N SER A 72 -17.34 13.75 5.23
CA SER A 72 -18.68 13.43 5.73
C SER A 72 -19.08 14.19 7.00
N ARG A 73 -18.22 15.12 7.48
CA ARG A 73 -18.39 15.86 8.73
C ARG A 73 -18.67 14.98 9.96
N ILE A 74 -18.11 13.79 9.95
CA ILE A 74 -18.16 12.88 11.10
C ILE A 74 -17.10 13.34 12.10
N ASP A 75 -17.55 13.81 13.26
CA ASP A 75 -16.67 14.23 14.34
C ASP A 75 -15.88 13.04 14.88
N ILE A 76 -14.57 13.20 15.04
CA ILE A 76 -13.68 12.14 15.53
C ILE A 76 -14.10 11.62 16.93
N ARG A 77 -14.81 12.43 17.73
CA ARG A 77 -15.40 12.04 19.01
C ARG A 77 -16.46 10.95 18.88
N LYS A 78 -17.02 10.74 17.67
CA LYS A 78 -17.93 9.62 17.37
C LYS A 78 -17.22 8.27 17.41
N LEU A 79 -15.87 8.28 17.37
CA LEU A 79 -15.06 7.08 17.59
C LEU A 79 -14.78 6.81 19.08
N SER A 80 -15.33 7.62 19.99
CA SER A 80 -15.23 7.36 21.44
C SER A 80 -15.89 6.02 21.77
N GLY A 81 -15.14 5.10 22.37
CA GLY A 81 -15.60 3.74 22.65
C GLY A 81 -15.41 2.74 21.50
N VAL A 82 -15.04 3.20 20.29
CA VAL A 82 -14.68 2.31 19.17
C VAL A 82 -13.21 1.90 19.29
N LYS A 83 -12.94 0.61 19.39
CA LYS A 83 -11.56 0.09 19.38
C LYS A 83 -11.01 0.04 17.97
N ILE A 84 -9.79 0.51 17.79
CA ILE A 84 -9.14 0.60 16.48
C ILE A 84 -8.11 -0.51 16.34
N ALA A 85 -8.30 -1.37 15.35
CA ALA A 85 -7.36 -2.40 14.97
C ALA A 85 -6.55 -1.97 13.73
N VAL A 86 -5.25 -2.20 13.74
CA VAL A 86 -4.38 -1.89 12.59
C VAL A 86 -3.51 -3.09 12.23
N ILE A 87 -3.22 -3.23 10.93
CA ILE A 87 -2.37 -4.33 10.46
C ILE A 87 -0.92 -4.20 10.91
N GLY A 88 -0.44 -3.00 11.22
CA GLY A 88 0.94 -2.77 11.62
C GLY A 88 1.29 -1.32 11.87
N LYS A 89 2.54 -1.09 12.29
CA LYS A 89 3.07 0.22 12.73
C LYS A 89 2.87 1.36 11.72
N GLY A 90 3.05 1.09 10.41
CA GLY A 90 2.88 2.11 9.40
C GLY A 90 1.44 2.65 9.31
N THR A 91 0.44 1.79 9.56
CA THR A 91 -0.97 2.17 9.62
C THR A 91 -1.27 2.94 10.91
N GLY A 92 -0.75 2.46 12.05
CA GLY A 92 -0.86 3.15 13.34
C GLY A 92 -0.31 4.56 13.29
N ALA A 93 0.89 4.75 12.74
CA ALA A 93 1.52 6.06 12.61
C ALA A 93 0.72 7.09 11.79
N LYS A 94 -0.20 6.64 10.91
CA LYS A 94 -1.12 7.55 10.21
C LYS A 94 -2.25 8.03 11.11
N LEU A 95 -2.74 7.16 11.98
CA LEU A 95 -3.77 7.48 12.97
C LEU A 95 -3.22 8.41 14.06
N GLU A 96 -2.01 8.16 14.55
CA GLU A 96 -1.34 8.97 15.57
C GLU A 96 -1.24 10.46 15.17
N LYS A 97 -1.01 10.74 13.88
CA LYS A 97 -1.03 12.12 13.36
C LYS A 97 -2.38 12.84 13.50
N ALA A 98 -3.44 12.07 13.66
CA ALA A 98 -4.79 12.58 13.92
C ALA A 98 -5.21 12.46 15.40
N GLY A 99 -4.29 12.07 16.28
CA GLY A 99 -4.55 11.89 17.71
C GLY A 99 -5.30 10.60 18.05
N LEU A 100 -5.35 9.63 17.13
CA LEU A 100 -5.93 8.31 17.36
C LEU A 100 -4.83 7.27 17.54
N TYR A 101 -5.04 6.33 18.44
CA TYR A 101 -4.11 5.25 18.72
C TYR A 101 -4.77 3.90 18.44
N ALA A 102 -3.96 2.94 17.98
CA ALA A 102 -4.44 1.58 17.77
C ALA A 102 -4.53 0.83 19.10
N ASP A 103 -5.67 0.18 19.35
CA ASP A 103 -5.90 -0.71 20.51
C ASP A 103 -5.41 -2.12 20.21
N ILE A 104 -5.49 -2.54 18.93
CA ILE A 104 -5.19 -3.90 18.47
C ILE A 104 -4.18 -3.82 17.33
N MET A 105 -3.04 -4.50 17.49
CA MET A 105 -2.03 -4.63 16.44
C MET A 105 -1.33 -6.00 16.59
N PRO A 106 -1.30 -6.84 15.55
CA PRO A 106 -0.65 -8.12 15.62
C PRO A 106 0.88 -7.98 15.64
N GLU A 107 1.58 -8.95 16.20
CA GLU A 107 3.06 -8.99 16.17
C GLU A 107 3.60 -9.16 14.75
N LYS A 108 2.93 -9.98 13.94
CA LYS A 108 3.24 -10.13 12.50
C LYS A 108 2.31 -9.25 11.69
N PHE A 109 2.89 -8.28 10.96
CA PHE A 109 2.14 -7.27 10.22
C PHE A 109 1.60 -7.79 8.89
N ASN A 110 0.63 -8.70 8.97
CA ASN A 110 -0.05 -9.27 7.80
C ASN A 110 -1.54 -9.56 8.09
N SER A 111 -2.29 -9.80 7.02
CA SER A 111 -3.74 -9.99 7.06
C SER A 111 -4.15 -11.23 7.86
N VAL A 112 -3.39 -12.33 7.76
CA VAL A 112 -3.66 -13.57 8.49
C VAL A 112 -3.55 -13.34 10.00
N ALA A 113 -2.47 -12.72 10.45
CA ALA A 113 -2.23 -12.45 11.86
C ALA A 113 -3.28 -11.49 12.45
N LEU A 114 -3.65 -10.44 11.71
CA LEU A 114 -4.71 -9.54 12.14
C LEU A 114 -6.08 -10.24 12.20
N GLY A 115 -6.43 -11.05 11.20
CA GLY A 115 -7.67 -11.82 11.18
C GLY A 115 -7.77 -12.80 12.35
N ASN A 116 -6.72 -13.55 12.62
CA ASN A 116 -6.66 -14.49 13.75
C ASN A 116 -6.75 -13.75 15.09
N MET A 117 -6.06 -12.61 15.23
CA MET A 117 -6.11 -11.81 16.46
C MET A 117 -7.52 -11.27 16.72
N LEU A 118 -8.16 -10.69 15.70
CA LEU A 118 -9.53 -10.22 15.79
C LEU A 118 -10.51 -11.36 16.08
N SER A 119 -10.37 -12.50 15.40
CA SER A 119 -11.19 -13.69 15.67
C SER A 119 -11.00 -14.21 17.10
N GLY A 120 -9.80 -14.12 17.67
CA GLY A 120 -9.54 -14.49 19.06
C GLY A 120 -10.09 -13.48 20.08
N THR A 121 -10.22 -12.22 19.70
CA THR A 121 -10.60 -11.13 20.62
C THR A 121 -12.08 -10.80 20.60
N LEU A 122 -12.72 -10.75 19.41
CA LEU A 122 -14.10 -10.34 19.25
C LEU A 122 -15.08 -11.47 19.56
N THR A 123 -16.27 -11.08 19.97
CA THR A 123 -17.43 -11.95 20.22
C THR A 123 -18.54 -11.68 19.21
N CYS A 124 -19.61 -12.47 19.20
CA CYS A 124 -20.78 -12.25 18.34
C CYS A 124 -21.58 -10.99 18.69
N GLU A 125 -21.34 -10.38 19.86
CA GLU A 125 -21.95 -9.11 20.26
C GLU A 125 -21.22 -7.90 19.66
N ASP A 126 -19.96 -8.09 19.28
CA ASP A 126 -19.15 -7.05 18.65
C ASP A 126 -19.58 -6.80 17.20
N ARG A 127 -19.41 -5.57 16.75
CA ARG A 127 -19.67 -5.14 15.38
C ARG A 127 -18.41 -4.52 14.80
N LEU A 128 -17.84 -5.20 13.83
CA LEU A 128 -16.56 -4.83 13.22
C LEU A 128 -16.78 -4.15 11.87
N LEU A 129 -16.21 -2.97 11.69
CA LEU A 129 -16.04 -2.36 10.38
C LEU A 129 -14.63 -2.60 9.89
N ILE A 130 -14.46 -3.31 8.76
CA ILE A 130 -13.19 -3.49 8.07
C ILE A 130 -13.12 -2.48 6.94
N VAL A 131 -12.09 -1.63 6.95
CA VAL A 131 -11.88 -0.58 5.96
C VAL A 131 -10.59 -0.87 5.21
N ARG A 132 -10.69 -1.19 3.91
CA ARG A 132 -9.54 -1.66 3.14
C ARG A 132 -9.59 -1.35 1.65
N SER A 133 -8.55 -1.76 0.90
CA SER A 133 -8.52 -1.76 -0.55
C SER A 133 -9.41 -2.85 -1.13
N SER A 134 -9.94 -2.65 -2.33
CA SER A 134 -10.61 -3.70 -3.12
C SER A 134 -9.71 -4.92 -3.39
N GLU A 135 -8.38 -4.73 -3.39
CA GLU A 135 -7.39 -5.80 -3.53
C GLU A 135 -6.90 -6.35 -2.17
N GLY A 136 -7.60 -6.03 -1.08
CA GLY A 136 -7.27 -6.55 0.24
C GLY A 136 -7.38 -8.08 0.30
N SER A 137 -6.46 -8.73 1.03
CA SER A 137 -6.42 -10.20 1.14
C SER A 137 -7.68 -10.76 1.83
N ALA A 138 -8.29 -11.76 1.24
CA ALA A 138 -9.43 -12.49 1.82
C ALA A 138 -9.05 -13.23 3.12
N GLU A 139 -7.76 -13.50 3.34
CA GLU A 139 -7.26 -14.18 4.54
C GLU A 139 -7.53 -13.41 5.85
N LEU A 140 -7.81 -12.11 5.76
CA LEU A 140 -8.24 -11.33 6.91
C LEU A 140 -9.65 -11.74 7.37
N VAL A 141 -10.56 -11.85 6.41
CA VAL A 141 -12.00 -12.04 6.69
C VAL A 141 -12.35 -13.49 7.00
N LYS A 142 -11.61 -14.42 6.43
CA LYS A 142 -11.87 -15.86 6.56
C LYS A 142 -12.05 -16.34 8.01
N PRO A 143 -11.11 -16.13 8.96
CA PRO A 143 -11.29 -16.58 10.34
C PRO A 143 -12.42 -15.87 11.09
N LEU A 144 -12.79 -14.66 10.65
CA LEU A 144 -13.89 -13.89 11.23
C LEU A 144 -15.24 -14.45 10.78
N ALA A 145 -15.36 -14.79 9.49
CA ALA A 145 -16.55 -15.40 8.92
C ALA A 145 -16.76 -16.83 9.47
N GLU A 146 -15.71 -17.62 9.60
CA GLU A 146 -15.74 -18.98 10.19
C GLU A 146 -16.25 -18.96 11.64
N LYS A 147 -15.97 -17.88 12.38
CA LYS A 147 -16.48 -17.67 13.74
C LYS A 147 -17.89 -17.08 13.79
N GLY A 148 -18.46 -16.66 12.66
CA GLY A 148 -19.80 -16.06 12.59
C GLY A 148 -19.86 -14.65 13.20
N LEU A 149 -18.78 -13.87 13.13
CA LEU A 149 -18.74 -12.51 13.69
C LEU A 149 -19.54 -11.52 12.83
N ASN A 150 -20.15 -10.54 13.49
CA ASN A 150 -20.85 -9.45 12.81
C ASN A 150 -19.83 -8.46 12.23
N LEU A 151 -19.72 -8.39 10.92
CA LEU A 151 -18.80 -7.48 10.26
C LEU A 151 -19.36 -6.86 8.98
N ASP A 152 -18.96 -5.62 8.73
CA ASP A 152 -19.08 -4.97 7.43
C ASP A 152 -17.65 -4.82 6.86
N ASP A 153 -17.43 -5.35 5.65
CA ASP A 153 -16.14 -5.29 4.94
C ASP A 153 -16.29 -4.32 3.76
N VAL A 154 -15.72 -3.12 3.91
CA VAL A 154 -15.87 -2.06 2.93
C VAL A 154 -14.55 -1.71 2.23
N HIS A 155 -14.66 -1.52 0.92
CA HIS A 155 -13.55 -1.14 0.08
C HIS A 155 -13.61 0.36 -0.22
N ILE A 156 -12.74 1.15 0.39
CA ILE A 156 -12.77 2.61 0.25
C ILE A 156 -11.83 3.15 -0.83
N TYR A 157 -11.00 2.29 -1.41
CA TYR A 157 -10.14 2.63 -2.53
C TYR A 157 -9.70 1.38 -3.29
N GLU A 158 -9.26 1.62 -4.52
CA GLU A 158 -8.60 0.62 -5.34
C GLU A 158 -7.34 1.20 -5.99
N PRO A 159 -6.33 0.38 -6.25
CA PRO A 159 -5.20 0.78 -7.07
C PRO A 159 -5.60 0.75 -8.54
N VAL A 160 -5.38 1.87 -9.23
CA VAL A 160 -5.48 1.96 -10.69
C VAL A 160 -4.06 1.94 -11.23
N TYR A 161 -3.69 0.89 -11.92
CA TYR A 161 -2.35 0.70 -12.46
C TYR A 161 -2.19 1.45 -13.79
N SER A 162 -1.02 2.03 -14.02
CA SER A 162 -0.68 2.56 -15.34
C SER A 162 -0.68 1.41 -16.36
N THR A 163 -1.42 1.57 -17.45
CA THR A 163 -1.63 0.52 -18.43
C THR A 163 -0.56 0.52 -19.51
N GLY A 164 0.00 -0.67 -19.80
CA GLY A 164 0.68 -0.97 -21.05
C GLY A 164 1.95 -0.18 -21.37
N GLU A 165 2.59 0.45 -20.37
CA GLU A 165 3.79 1.24 -20.63
C GLU A 165 4.98 0.36 -21.02
N LYS A 166 5.53 0.57 -22.22
CA LYS A 166 6.79 -0.04 -22.65
C LYS A 166 7.93 0.88 -22.27
N ILE A 167 8.84 0.40 -21.43
CA ILE A 167 10.10 1.12 -21.14
C ILE A 167 11.13 0.72 -22.18
N ASP A 168 11.65 1.73 -22.89
CA ASP A 168 12.69 1.60 -23.91
C ASP A 168 13.88 2.55 -23.61
N ASP A 169 14.10 2.79 -22.33
CA ASP A 169 15.24 3.56 -21.82
C ASP A 169 16.44 2.65 -21.60
N ASP A 170 17.66 3.21 -21.52
CA ASP A 170 18.88 2.46 -21.21
C ASP A 170 18.77 1.71 -19.87
N TYR A 171 18.13 2.34 -18.90
CA TYR A 171 17.95 1.79 -17.53
C TYR A 171 16.52 1.92 -17.02
N ALA A 172 16.03 0.85 -16.40
CA ALA A 172 14.81 0.84 -15.60
C ALA A 172 15.15 0.58 -14.12
N VAL A 173 14.82 1.51 -13.24
CA VAL A 173 15.12 1.41 -11.80
C VAL A 173 13.89 1.02 -11.01
N PHE A 174 13.92 -0.13 -10.34
CA PHE A 174 12.87 -0.61 -9.46
C PHE A 174 13.28 -0.47 -7.99
N ALA A 175 12.57 0.37 -7.26
CA ALA A 175 12.87 0.69 -5.87
C ALA A 175 12.07 -0.12 -4.84
N SER A 176 11.28 -1.08 -5.26
CA SER A 176 10.57 -2.01 -4.38
C SER A 176 9.98 -3.18 -5.15
N ALA A 177 9.83 -4.32 -4.50
CA ALA A 177 9.11 -5.48 -5.06
C ALA A 177 7.64 -5.15 -5.39
N GLY A 178 6.99 -4.28 -4.58
CA GLY A 178 5.65 -3.77 -4.89
C GLY A 178 5.60 -2.96 -6.19
N GLY A 179 6.62 -2.13 -6.45
CA GLY A 179 6.76 -1.39 -7.70
C GLY A 179 6.90 -2.31 -8.92
N VAL A 180 7.66 -3.41 -8.78
CA VAL A 180 7.78 -4.45 -9.82
C VAL A 180 6.43 -5.08 -10.11
N ARG A 181 5.76 -5.60 -9.09
CA ARG A 181 4.43 -6.22 -9.24
C ARG A 181 3.43 -5.28 -9.91
N ASN A 182 3.38 -4.03 -9.46
CA ASN A 182 2.44 -3.05 -9.99
C ASN A 182 2.72 -2.71 -11.46
N PHE A 183 4.00 -2.59 -11.84
CA PHE A 183 4.40 -2.34 -13.23
C PHE A 183 3.93 -3.46 -14.17
N PHE A 184 4.28 -4.71 -13.86
CA PHE A 184 3.91 -5.85 -14.69
C PHE A 184 2.41 -6.15 -14.63
N ARG A 185 1.75 -5.94 -13.49
CA ARG A 185 0.31 -6.09 -13.34
C ARG A 185 -0.48 -5.09 -14.21
N GLY A 186 0.06 -3.89 -14.39
CA GLY A 186 -0.48 -2.90 -15.33
C GLY A 186 -0.20 -3.21 -16.81
N GLY A 187 0.42 -4.35 -17.12
CA GLY A 187 0.80 -4.71 -18.50
C GLY A 187 2.09 -4.03 -18.96
N GLY A 188 2.89 -3.48 -18.03
CA GLY A 188 4.17 -2.88 -18.35
C GLY A 188 5.17 -3.90 -18.93
N SER A 189 5.99 -3.47 -19.87
CA SER A 189 7.03 -4.29 -20.51
C SER A 189 8.34 -3.51 -20.61
N LEU A 190 9.43 -4.25 -20.77
CA LEU A 190 10.77 -3.70 -20.95
C LEU A 190 11.29 -4.07 -22.32
N SER A 191 12.02 -3.15 -22.95
CA SER A 191 12.80 -3.46 -24.15
C SER A 191 13.94 -4.44 -23.81
N GLU A 192 14.35 -5.26 -24.77
CA GLU A 192 15.45 -6.21 -24.59
C GLU A 192 16.78 -5.52 -24.24
N ASN A 193 16.95 -4.28 -24.66
CA ASN A 193 18.15 -3.49 -24.39
C ASN A 193 18.11 -2.75 -23.05
N THR A 194 16.96 -2.70 -22.39
CA THR A 194 16.80 -2.00 -21.11
C THR A 194 17.44 -2.77 -19.97
N LYS A 195 18.47 -2.22 -19.35
CA LYS A 195 19.09 -2.79 -18.15
C LYS A 195 18.28 -2.48 -16.92
N CYS A 196 17.95 -3.50 -16.14
CA CYS A 196 17.20 -3.34 -14.89
C CYS A 196 18.14 -3.12 -13.70
N ILE A 197 17.81 -2.13 -12.88
CA ILE A 197 18.45 -1.90 -11.58
C ILE A 197 17.41 -2.15 -10.49
N SER A 198 17.71 -3.04 -9.56
CA SER A 198 16.90 -3.21 -8.36
C SER A 198 17.58 -2.58 -7.15
N ILE A 199 16.82 -1.97 -6.27
CA ILE A 199 17.35 -1.32 -5.05
C ILE A 199 17.99 -2.32 -4.08
N GLY A 200 17.61 -3.60 -4.16
CA GLY A 200 18.11 -4.66 -3.29
C GLY A 200 17.54 -6.02 -3.67
N GLU A 201 18.00 -7.07 -2.96
CA GLU A 201 17.74 -8.48 -3.25
C GLU A 201 16.26 -8.86 -3.32
N VAL A 202 15.42 -8.32 -2.43
CA VAL A 202 13.97 -8.61 -2.41
C VAL A 202 13.30 -8.13 -3.70
N THR A 203 13.73 -6.97 -4.21
CA THR A 203 13.24 -6.41 -5.47
C THR A 203 13.78 -7.19 -6.66
N ALA A 204 15.05 -7.63 -6.61
CA ALA A 204 15.67 -8.48 -7.63
C ALA A 204 14.95 -9.84 -7.74
N ALA A 205 14.65 -10.46 -6.61
CA ALA A 205 13.89 -11.71 -6.57
C ALA A 205 12.48 -11.57 -7.19
N GLU A 206 11.85 -10.42 -7.02
CA GLU A 206 10.55 -10.15 -7.65
C GLU A 206 10.68 -9.94 -9.16
N LEU A 207 11.69 -9.21 -9.64
CA LEU A 207 12.00 -9.06 -11.07
C LEU A 207 12.21 -10.41 -11.75
N LYS A 208 12.91 -11.34 -11.09
CA LYS A 208 13.15 -12.69 -11.60
C LYS A 208 11.85 -13.46 -11.86
N LYS A 209 10.81 -13.29 -11.04
CA LYS A 209 9.48 -13.89 -11.28
C LYS A 209 8.82 -13.42 -12.57
N HIS A 210 9.20 -12.25 -13.05
CA HIS A 210 8.72 -11.65 -14.30
C HIS A 210 9.69 -11.85 -15.47
N GLY A 211 10.65 -12.79 -15.35
CA GLY A 211 11.60 -13.14 -16.42
C GLY A 211 12.81 -12.22 -16.54
N ILE A 212 12.97 -11.24 -15.67
CA ILE A 212 14.12 -10.34 -15.67
C ILE A 212 15.24 -10.96 -14.82
N ASN A 213 16.22 -11.54 -15.49
CA ASN A 213 17.36 -12.19 -14.85
C ASN A 213 18.57 -11.24 -14.74
N GLY A 214 19.27 -11.32 -13.60
CA GLY A 214 20.50 -10.56 -13.37
C GLY A 214 20.34 -9.04 -13.31
N PRO A 215 19.31 -8.49 -12.62
CA PRO A 215 19.25 -7.04 -12.46
C PRO A 215 20.48 -6.53 -11.73
N LEU A 216 20.95 -5.35 -12.11
CA LEU A 216 22.07 -4.68 -11.45
C LEU A 216 21.67 -4.31 -10.02
N LEU A 217 22.59 -4.57 -9.08
CA LEU A 217 22.43 -4.23 -7.67
C LEU A 217 23.40 -3.12 -7.28
N PRO A 218 22.94 -2.02 -6.67
CA PRO A 218 23.84 -1.03 -6.09
C PRO A 218 24.47 -1.59 -4.80
N THR A 219 25.64 -1.09 -4.44
CA THR A 219 26.30 -1.44 -3.15
C THR A 219 25.52 -0.97 -1.95
N GLU A 220 24.79 0.14 -2.10
CA GLU A 220 23.90 0.68 -1.07
C GLU A 220 22.49 0.88 -1.62
N SER A 221 21.48 0.53 -0.83
CA SER A 221 20.05 0.68 -1.18
C SER A 221 19.57 2.15 -1.07
N THR A 222 20.34 3.08 -1.65
CA THR A 222 20.11 4.53 -1.65
C THR A 222 20.00 5.08 -3.07
N ALA A 223 19.54 6.33 -3.21
CA ALA A 223 19.55 7.02 -4.50
C ALA A 223 20.99 7.18 -5.03
N GLU A 224 21.90 7.51 -4.14
CA GLU A 224 23.32 7.71 -4.42
C GLU A 224 23.97 6.40 -4.91
N GLY A 225 23.68 5.27 -4.24
CA GLY A 225 24.17 3.95 -4.66
C GLY A 225 23.65 3.54 -6.04
N ILE A 226 22.39 3.83 -6.36
CA ILE A 226 21.81 3.59 -7.69
C ILE A 226 22.52 4.44 -8.76
N ILE A 227 22.76 5.72 -8.49
CA ILE A 227 23.46 6.62 -9.42
C ILE A 227 24.88 6.11 -9.67
N GLN A 228 25.64 5.75 -8.63
CA GLN A 228 26.99 5.21 -8.76
C GLN A 228 26.98 3.92 -9.61
N LYS A 229 25.97 3.05 -9.43
CA LYS A 229 25.83 1.85 -10.22
C LYS A 229 25.59 2.13 -11.69
N ILE A 230 24.76 3.12 -12.04
CA ILE A 230 24.55 3.56 -13.43
C ILE A 230 25.86 4.10 -14.05
N LEU A 231 26.59 4.93 -13.29
CA LEU A 231 27.83 5.54 -13.76
C LEU A 231 28.95 4.52 -13.96
N SER A 232 29.00 3.47 -13.15
CA SER A 232 30.01 2.40 -13.24
C SER A 232 29.71 1.31 -14.26
N ASP A 233 28.51 1.29 -14.82
CA ASP A 233 28.04 0.29 -15.79
C ASP A 233 28.24 0.75 -17.27
N LYS A 234 28.84 1.92 -17.47
CA LYS A 234 29.12 2.49 -18.79
C LYS A 234 30.36 1.89 -19.43
#